data_b942c9ac9e40443f4307f6ea645e5022
#
_entry.id   b942c9ac9e40443f4307f6ea645e5022
#
_cell.length_a   1.000
_cell.length_b   1.000
_cell.length_c   1.000
_cell.angle_alpha   90.00
_cell.angle_beta   90.00
_cell.angle_gamma   90.00
#
_symmetry.space_group_name_H-M   'P 1'
#
loop_
_entity.id
_entity.type
_entity.pdbx_description
1 polymer ?
#
loop_
_entity_poly.entity_id
_entity_poly.type
_entity_poly.pdbx_seq_one_letter_code
_entity_poly.pdbx_strand_id
1 'polypeptide(L)'
;MRRHENLFGFLALAALWGASYPAIRAAKAGVDPVLMAALRFDAIGVVVLAYALARGQSVVPGRADVRAVLVGGVGIVAVHNGLLFVGQARVTGAIGSVVLATVPIWSVGFAAAFLDSARPTPSRVAGVCLGLVGTVVLAVPGPMAVDAPDPVGVGLLFTSAAAFALAAVGLRRESPDLGVAARQGWMMLVGGPLLHVASLLAGEPQSVSVTPRVAIAFGYLVFAAGAVGYLLYFGLLDRLGPVEINLVSYVAPVFATFVGWYWLGEVVSTNTVVGFLVICVGFVLVKREALRAAIAG
;
A
#
# COMPACT_ATOMS: atom_id res chain seq x y z
N MET A 1 7.18 -3.71 -25.20
CA MET A 1 5.79 -3.61 -24.74
C MET A 1 5.65 -3.82 -23.23
N ARG A 2 5.96 -4.97 -22.65
CA ARG A 2 5.75 -5.25 -21.18
C ARG A 2 6.37 -4.22 -20.21
N ARG A 3 7.48 -3.55 -20.56
CA ARG A 3 8.16 -2.58 -19.68
C ARG A 3 7.35 -1.29 -19.52
N HIS A 4 6.76 -0.77 -20.59
CA HIS A 4 5.91 0.43 -20.54
C HIS A 4 4.59 0.15 -19.78
N GLU A 5 4.03 -1.04 -19.97
CA GLU A 5 2.83 -1.49 -19.25
C GLU A 5 3.06 -1.55 -17.72
N ASN A 6 4.21 -2.10 -17.29
CA ASN A 6 4.57 -2.17 -15.88
C ASN A 6 4.79 -0.78 -15.28
N LEU A 7 5.45 0.14 -16.00
CA LEU A 7 5.65 1.51 -15.54
C LEU A 7 4.33 2.26 -15.44
N PHE A 8 3.48 2.15 -16.45
CA PHE A 8 2.15 2.77 -16.43
C PHE A 8 1.31 2.23 -15.28
N GLY A 9 1.26 0.90 -15.11
CA GLY A 9 0.54 0.26 -14.00
C GLY A 9 1.06 0.69 -12.63
N PHE A 10 2.38 0.83 -12.47
CA PHE A 10 3.02 1.30 -11.24
C PHE A 10 2.64 2.76 -10.93
N LEU A 11 2.71 3.66 -11.91
CA LEU A 11 2.33 5.06 -11.74
C LEU A 11 0.83 5.21 -11.48
N ALA A 12 -0.01 4.44 -12.17
CA ALA A 12 -1.44 4.41 -11.94
C ALA A 12 -1.76 3.94 -10.50
N LEU A 13 -1.11 2.88 -10.04
CA LEU A 13 -1.23 2.41 -8.66
C LEU A 13 -0.82 3.49 -7.65
N ALA A 14 0.33 4.15 -7.87
CA ALA A 14 0.82 5.22 -7.02
C ALA A 14 -0.16 6.41 -6.96
N ALA A 15 -0.77 6.77 -8.09
CA ALA A 15 -1.77 7.82 -8.17
C ALA A 15 -3.05 7.42 -7.42
N LEU A 16 -3.57 6.20 -7.64
CA LEU A 16 -4.76 5.70 -6.96
C LEU A 16 -4.56 5.63 -5.44
N TRP A 17 -3.41 5.15 -4.98
CA TRP A 17 -3.15 5.07 -3.54
C TRP A 17 -2.80 6.44 -2.94
N GLY A 18 -2.12 7.31 -3.67
CA GLY A 18 -1.89 8.70 -3.27
C GLY A 18 -3.19 9.46 -3.05
N ALA A 19 -4.11 9.40 -4.02
CA ALA A 19 -5.43 10.03 -3.90
C ALA A 19 -6.34 9.37 -2.85
N SER A 20 -6.01 8.19 -2.32
CA SER A 20 -6.81 7.59 -1.25
C SER A 20 -6.66 8.29 0.11
N TYR A 21 -5.57 9.04 0.38
CA TYR A 21 -5.42 9.76 1.65
C TYR A 21 -6.54 10.77 1.93
N PRO A 22 -6.87 11.70 1.00
CA PRO A 22 -8.02 12.59 1.19
C PRO A 22 -9.35 11.83 1.23
N ALA A 23 -9.52 10.75 0.48
CA ALA A 23 -10.72 9.92 0.52
C ALA A 23 -10.91 9.21 1.87
N ILE A 24 -9.82 8.66 2.47
CA ILE A 24 -9.84 8.10 3.82
C ILE A 24 -10.24 9.17 4.84
N ARG A 25 -9.68 10.39 4.74
CA ARG A 25 -10.04 11.49 5.64
C ARG A 25 -11.52 11.86 5.52
N ALA A 26 -12.07 11.88 4.32
CA ALA A 26 -13.49 12.17 4.08
C ALA A 26 -14.40 11.04 4.61
N ALA A 27 -14.02 9.78 4.42
CA ALA A 27 -14.80 8.62 4.88
C ALA A 27 -14.82 8.50 6.41
N LYS A 28 -13.73 8.84 7.11
CA LYS A 28 -13.64 8.86 8.58
C LYS A 28 -14.65 9.80 9.25
N ALA A 29 -15.25 10.72 8.53
CA ALA A 29 -16.30 11.58 9.08
C ALA A 29 -17.61 10.84 9.41
N GLY A 30 -17.77 9.61 8.89
CA GLY A 30 -18.99 8.82 9.09
C GLY A 30 -18.77 7.40 9.61
N VAL A 31 -17.52 6.92 9.67
CA VAL A 31 -17.20 5.53 10.07
C VAL A 31 -15.85 5.50 10.79
N ASP A 32 -15.76 4.74 11.87
CA ASP A 32 -14.49 4.53 12.56
C ASP A 32 -13.46 3.82 11.66
N PRO A 33 -12.16 4.10 11.87
CA PRO A 33 -11.12 3.73 10.92
C PRO A 33 -11.01 2.25 10.61
N VAL A 34 -11.01 1.38 11.64
CA VAL A 34 -10.84 -0.07 11.43
C VAL A 34 -12.11 -0.69 10.85
N LEU A 35 -13.29 -0.24 11.33
CA LEU A 35 -14.58 -0.64 10.75
C LEU A 35 -14.68 -0.22 9.28
N MET A 36 -14.26 0.99 8.95
CA MET A 36 -14.22 1.46 7.57
C MET A 36 -13.32 0.55 6.70
N ALA A 37 -12.17 0.14 7.23
CA ALA A 37 -11.28 -0.79 6.52
C ALA A 37 -11.97 -2.15 6.32
N ALA A 38 -12.61 -2.70 7.35
CA ALA A 38 -13.32 -3.98 7.28
C ALA A 38 -14.40 -3.95 6.19
N LEU A 39 -15.33 -3.00 6.27
CA LEU A 39 -16.41 -2.83 5.27
C LEU A 39 -15.87 -2.63 3.85
N ARG A 40 -14.79 -1.85 3.72
CA ARG A 40 -14.14 -1.60 2.43
C ARG A 40 -13.59 -2.89 1.84
N PHE A 41 -12.87 -3.69 2.63
CA PHE A 41 -12.27 -4.92 2.13
C PHE A 41 -13.30 -6.00 1.80
N ASP A 42 -14.38 -6.10 2.57
CA ASP A 42 -15.52 -6.97 2.23
C ASP A 42 -16.13 -6.56 0.88
N ALA A 43 -16.41 -5.26 0.70
CA ALA A 43 -16.96 -4.75 -0.56
C ALA A 43 -16.00 -4.99 -1.74
N ILE A 44 -14.69 -4.76 -1.57
CA ILE A 44 -13.69 -5.04 -2.60
C ILE A 44 -13.69 -6.54 -2.94
N GLY A 45 -13.72 -7.41 -1.93
CA GLY A 45 -13.73 -8.85 -2.12
C GLY A 45 -14.89 -9.32 -2.98
N VAL A 46 -16.10 -8.86 -2.66
CA VAL A 46 -17.32 -9.16 -3.42
C VAL A 46 -17.23 -8.63 -4.86
N VAL A 47 -16.85 -7.36 -5.04
CA VAL A 47 -16.74 -6.71 -6.35
C VAL A 47 -15.73 -7.43 -7.24
N VAL A 48 -14.56 -7.78 -6.70
CA VAL A 48 -13.49 -8.40 -7.48
C VAL A 48 -13.79 -9.87 -7.80
N LEU A 49 -14.45 -10.62 -6.90
CA LEU A 49 -14.93 -11.96 -7.22
C LEU A 49 -16.03 -11.94 -8.27
N ALA A 50 -16.98 -11.00 -8.17
CA ALA A 50 -18.01 -10.82 -9.19
C ALA A 50 -17.39 -10.49 -10.56
N TYR A 51 -16.37 -9.62 -10.58
CA TYR A 51 -15.60 -9.32 -11.80
C TYR A 51 -14.90 -10.57 -12.36
N ALA A 52 -14.23 -11.37 -11.51
CA ALA A 52 -13.57 -12.60 -11.94
C ALA A 52 -14.57 -13.60 -12.56
N LEU A 53 -15.74 -13.79 -11.92
CA LEU A 53 -16.83 -14.62 -12.44
C LEU A 53 -17.36 -14.10 -13.80
N ALA A 54 -17.61 -12.81 -13.90
CA ALA A 54 -18.08 -12.17 -15.14
C ALA A 54 -17.07 -12.31 -16.29
N ARG A 55 -15.77 -12.48 -15.97
CA ARG A 55 -14.68 -12.75 -16.92
C ARG A 55 -14.49 -14.25 -17.22
N GLY A 56 -15.35 -15.11 -16.70
CA GLY A 56 -15.27 -16.56 -16.89
C GLY A 56 -14.07 -17.22 -16.18
N GLN A 57 -13.49 -16.55 -15.17
CA GLN A 57 -12.37 -17.08 -14.40
C GLN A 57 -12.88 -18.06 -13.33
N SER A 58 -12.09 -19.10 -13.04
CA SER A 58 -12.33 -19.93 -11.86
C SER A 58 -12.18 -19.07 -10.60
N VAL A 59 -13.15 -19.17 -9.69
CA VAL A 59 -13.12 -18.47 -8.39
C VAL A 59 -13.08 -19.44 -7.20
N VAL A 60 -13.15 -20.75 -7.44
CA VAL A 60 -13.09 -21.75 -6.37
C VAL A 60 -11.63 -22.02 -6.03
N PRO A 61 -11.17 -21.71 -4.80
CA PRO A 61 -9.79 -21.92 -4.41
C PRO A 61 -9.47 -23.40 -4.26
N GLY A 62 -8.41 -23.86 -4.91
CA GLY A 62 -7.83 -25.16 -4.71
C GLY A 62 -6.86 -25.18 -3.52
N ARG A 63 -6.29 -26.35 -3.22
CA ARG A 63 -5.31 -26.49 -2.13
C ARG A 63 -4.06 -25.61 -2.32
N ALA A 64 -3.62 -25.42 -3.56
CA ALA A 64 -2.47 -24.56 -3.90
C ALA A 64 -2.74 -23.07 -3.60
N ASP A 65 -4.02 -22.67 -3.66
CA ASP A 65 -4.39 -21.25 -3.46
C ASP A 65 -4.52 -20.86 -1.99
N VAL A 66 -4.85 -21.83 -1.11
CA VAL A 66 -5.17 -21.56 0.31
C VAL A 66 -4.04 -20.80 1.00
N ARG A 67 -2.79 -21.20 0.81
CA ARG A 67 -1.65 -20.52 1.44
C ARG A 67 -1.51 -19.09 0.94
N ALA A 68 -1.59 -18.85 -0.37
CA ALA A 68 -1.53 -17.51 -0.94
C ALA A 68 -2.68 -16.63 -0.42
N VAL A 69 -3.90 -17.16 -0.37
CA VAL A 69 -5.08 -16.46 0.16
C VAL A 69 -4.90 -16.10 1.64
N LEU A 70 -4.40 -17.04 2.46
CA LEU A 70 -4.17 -16.79 3.87
C LEU A 70 -3.02 -15.79 4.10
N VAL A 71 -1.89 -15.94 3.39
CA VAL A 71 -0.77 -14.99 3.51
C VAL A 71 -1.19 -13.58 3.14
N GLY A 72 -1.92 -13.40 2.04
CA GLY A 72 -2.40 -12.09 1.63
C GLY A 72 -3.55 -11.57 2.50
N GLY A 73 -4.55 -12.41 2.79
CA GLY A 73 -5.71 -12.02 3.59
C GLY A 73 -5.35 -11.68 5.04
N VAL A 74 -4.57 -12.54 5.69
CA VAL A 74 -4.12 -12.27 7.07
C VAL A 74 -3.03 -11.22 7.10
N GLY A 75 -1.97 -11.36 6.29
CA GLY A 75 -0.79 -10.50 6.37
C GLY A 75 -1.04 -9.09 5.81
N ILE A 76 -1.52 -8.98 4.56
CA ILE A 76 -1.72 -7.68 3.90
C ILE A 76 -3.04 -7.05 4.34
N VAL A 77 -4.15 -7.81 4.35
CA VAL A 77 -5.45 -7.20 4.61
C VAL A 77 -5.68 -7.01 6.11
N ALA A 78 -5.61 -8.05 6.92
CA ALA A 78 -5.96 -7.95 8.34
C ALA A 78 -4.85 -7.31 9.18
N VAL A 79 -3.67 -7.93 9.25
CA VAL A 79 -2.60 -7.50 10.18
C VAL A 79 -2.06 -6.14 9.80
N HIS A 80 -1.64 -5.96 8.54
CA HIS A 80 -1.12 -4.66 8.09
C HIS A 80 -2.16 -3.55 8.27
N ASN A 81 -3.38 -3.69 7.75
CA ASN A 81 -4.35 -2.61 7.85
C ASN A 81 -4.87 -2.41 9.27
N GLY A 82 -5.09 -3.48 10.06
CA GLY A 82 -5.47 -3.34 11.47
C GLY A 82 -4.45 -2.51 12.25
N LEU A 83 -3.17 -2.87 12.18
CA LEU A 83 -2.09 -2.13 12.83
C LEU A 83 -1.93 -0.71 12.26
N LEU A 84 -2.08 -0.56 10.93
CA LEU A 84 -2.01 0.72 10.25
C LEU A 84 -3.07 1.69 10.78
N PHE A 85 -4.33 1.29 10.82
CA PHE A 85 -5.40 2.21 11.22
C PHE A 85 -5.35 2.56 12.71
N VAL A 86 -5.05 1.58 13.58
CA VAL A 86 -4.87 1.84 15.01
C VAL A 86 -3.65 2.74 15.26
N GLY A 87 -2.52 2.47 14.59
CA GLY A 87 -1.31 3.29 14.69
C GLY A 87 -1.50 4.71 14.14
N GLN A 88 -2.16 4.83 12.99
CA GLN A 88 -2.43 6.12 12.33
C GLN A 88 -3.36 7.03 13.15
N ALA A 89 -4.21 6.47 14.01
CA ALA A 89 -5.05 7.25 14.91
C ALA A 89 -4.25 7.95 16.01
N ARG A 90 -3.01 7.49 16.29
CA ARG A 90 -2.13 7.96 17.37
C ARG A 90 -1.03 8.92 16.92
N VAL A 91 -0.81 9.08 15.61
CA VAL A 91 0.26 9.93 15.06
C VAL A 91 -0.27 10.84 13.97
N THR A 92 0.49 11.89 13.65
CA THR A 92 0.16 12.75 12.51
C THR A 92 0.32 12.00 11.17
N GLY A 93 -0.38 12.45 10.14
CA GLY A 93 -0.26 11.86 8.79
C GLY A 93 1.17 11.90 8.25
N ALA A 94 1.93 12.95 8.56
CA ALA A 94 3.33 13.08 8.18
C ALA A 94 4.20 11.98 8.80
N ILE A 95 4.10 11.76 10.13
CA ILE A 95 4.84 10.71 10.83
C ILE A 95 4.44 9.34 10.29
N GLY A 96 3.13 9.10 10.11
CA GLY A 96 2.64 7.84 9.57
C GLY A 96 3.20 7.54 8.18
N SER A 97 3.25 8.54 7.28
CA SER A 97 3.80 8.36 5.94
C SER A 97 5.30 8.03 5.94
N VAL A 98 6.08 8.67 6.83
CA VAL A 98 7.52 8.37 7.00
C VAL A 98 7.73 6.94 7.49
N VAL A 99 6.97 6.51 8.51
CA VAL A 99 7.10 5.14 9.04
C VAL A 99 6.70 4.10 7.99
N LEU A 100 5.61 4.30 7.26
CA LEU A 100 5.19 3.40 6.19
C LEU A 100 6.17 3.40 5.00
N ALA A 101 6.91 4.48 4.78
CA ALA A 101 7.98 4.51 3.78
C ALA A 101 9.17 3.58 4.14
N THR A 102 9.18 2.92 5.30
CA THR A 102 10.13 1.84 5.60
C THR A 102 9.80 0.52 4.91
N VAL A 103 8.61 0.34 4.32
CA VAL A 103 8.19 -0.90 3.62
C VAL A 103 9.23 -1.42 2.61
N PRO A 104 9.84 -0.61 1.73
CA PRO A 104 10.86 -1.10 0.81
C PRO A 104 12.12 -1.60 1.52
N ILE A 105 12.49 -1.02 2.67
CA ILE A 105 13.65 -1.48 3.47
C ILE A 105 13.36 -2.88 4.00
N TRP A 106 12.19 -3.09 4.60
CA TRP A 106 11.73 -4.40 5.05
C TRP A 106 11.67 -5.40 3.90
N SER A 107 11.19 -4.96 2.72
CA SER A 107 11.09 -5.81 1.52
C SER A 107 12.46 -6.29 1.05
N VAL A 108 13.49 -5.43 1.09
CA VAL A 108 14.86 -5.82 0.75
C VAL A 108 15.39 -6.84 1.76
N GLY A 109 15.20 -6.60 3.06
CA GLY A 109 15.64 -7.50 4.13
C GLY A 109 14.97 -8.88 4.04
N PHE A 110 13.64 -8.92 3.96
CA PHE A 110 12.89 -10.18 3.88
C PHE A 110 13.12 -10.91 2.54
N ALA A 111 13.23 -10.18 1.42
CA ALA A 111 13.55 -10.82 0.15
C ALA A 111 14.95 -11.46 0.17
N ALA A 112 15.94 -10.81 0.76
CA ALA A 112 17.28 -11.38 0.92
C ALA A 112 17.30 -12.61 1.84
N ALA A 113 16.43 -12.64 2.86
CA ALA A 113 16.36 -13.74 3.82
C ALA A 113 15.55 -14.94 3.29
N PHE A 114 14.51 -14.70 2.47
CA PHE A 114 13.52 -15.71 2.12
C PHE A 114 13.42 -16.04 0.61
N LEU A 115 14.08 -15.25 -0.28
CA LEU A 115 14.06 -15.49 -1.73
C LEU A 115 15.49 -15.73 -2.24
N ASP A 116 15.77 -16.91 -2.73
CA ASP A 116 17.12 -17.32 -3.20
C ASP A 116 17.70 -16.44 -4.30
N SER A 117 16.84 -15.84 -5.13
CA SER A 117 17.22 -14.98 -6.28
C SER A 117 17.39 -13.50 -5.95
N ALA A 118 17.12 -13.07 -4.71
CA ALA A 118 16.98 -11.65 -4.36
C ALA A 118 18.16 -11.09 -3.54
N ARG A 119 19.40 -11.35 -3.95
CA ARG A 119 20.57 -10.71 -3.30
C ARG A 119 20.56 -9.22 -3.60
N PRO A 120 20.43 -8.34 -2.58
CA PRO A 120 20.43 -6.90 -2.79
C PRO A 120 21.82 -6.43 -3.23
N THR A 121 21.89 -5.66 -4.31
CA THR A 121 23.12 -4.98 -4.69
C THR A 121 23.31 -3.72 -3.85
N PRO A 122 24.54 -3.23 -3.63
CA PRO A 122 24.79 -1.99 -2.89
C PRO A 122 24.01 -0.78 -3.45
N SER A 123 23.88 -0.70 -4.77
CA SER A 123 23.12 0.36 -5.44
C SER A 123 21.61 0.28 -5.11
N ARG A 124 21.05 -0.94 -5.00
CA ARG A 124 19.65 -1.14 -4.62
C ARG A 124 19.41 -0.73 -3.17
N VAL A 125 20.29 -1.12 -2.26
CA VAL A 125 20.21 -0.71 -0.84
C VAL A 125 20.33 0.80 -0.70
N ALA A 126 21.35 1.41 -1.32
CA ALA A 126 21.54 2.86 -1.31
C ALA A 126 20.32 3.61 -1.89
N GLY A 127 19.74 3.12 -2.98
CA GLY A 127 18.55 3.72 -3.59
C GLY A 127 17.30 3.64 -2.69
N VAL A 128 17.12 2.52 -1.98
CA VAL A 128 16.02 2.35 -1.02
C VAL A 128 16.20 3.29 0.18
N CYS A 129 17.42 3.40 0.75
CA CYS A 129 17.73 4.34 1.82
C CYS A 129 17.51 5.80 1.39
N LEU A 130 17.94 6.14 0.17
CA LEU A 130 17.74 7.49 -0.36
C LEU A 130 16.26 7.82 -0.59
N GLY A 131 15.46 6.84 -1.05
CA GLY A 131 14.00 6.99 -1.17
C GLY A 131 13.35 7.27 0.19
N LEU A 132 13.78 6.59 1.25
CA LEU A 132 13.32 6.88 2.61
C LEU A 132 13.69 8.31 3.03
N VAL A 133 14.96 8.72 2.84
CA VAL A 133 15.40 10.09 3.15
C VAL A 133 14.55 11.13 2.41
N GLY A 134 14.28 10.92 1.12
CA GLY A 134 13.43 11.79 0.33
C GLY A 134 11.98 11.85 0.88
N THR A 135 11.43 10.72 1.33
CA THR A 135 10.09 10.68 1.93
C THR A 135 10.06 11.43 3.27
N VAL A 136 11.10 11.30 4.09
CA VAL A 136 11.24 12.07 5.34
C VAL A 136 11.27 13.56 5.03
N VAL A 137 12.12 14.00 4.09
CA VAL A 137 12.21 15.43 3.70
C VAL A 137 10.87 15.96 3.18
N LEU A 138 10.16 15.18 2.37
CA LEU A 138 8.85 15.54 1.82
C LEU A 138 7.78 15.68 2.92
N ALA A 139 7.80 14.81 3.91
CA ALA A 139 6.76 14.71 4.94
C ALA A 139 6.98 15.66 6.13
N VAL A 140 8.20 16.16 6.36
CA VAL A 140 8.49 17.08 7.45
C VAL A 140 7.96 18.48 7.09
N PRO A 141 6.96 19.02 7.81
CA PRO A 141 6.57 20.42 7.66
C PRO A 141 7.77 21.32 7.97
N GLY A 142 7.82 22.53 7.37
CA GLY A 142 8.82 23.53 7.74
C GLY A 142 8.93 23.74 9.28
N PRO A 143 9.71 24.71 9.78
CA PRO A 143 10.19 24.76 11.18
C PRO A 143 9.09 24.97 12.24
N MET A 144 8.02 24.20 12.22
CA MET A 144 7.02 24.16 13.27
C MET A 144 7.30 22.99 14.22
N ALA A 145 7.28 23.28 15.50
CA ALA A 145 7.45 22.30 16.58
C ALA A 145 6.46 21.13 16.39
N VAL A 146 7.01 19.96 16.14
CA VAL A 146 6.23 18.71 16.14
C VAL A 146 6.30 18.19 17.57
N ASP A 147 5.15 18.05 18.23
CA ASP A 147 5.07 17.32 19.49
C ASP A 147 5.71 15.92 19.31
N ALA A 148 6.37 15.42 20.34
CA ALA A 148 7.00 14.10 20.29
C ALA A 148 5.94 13.06 19.88
N PRO A 149 6.20 12.23 18.85
CA PRO A 149 5.22 11.27 18.37
C PRO A 149 4.92 10.21 19.45
N ASP A 150 3.67 9.77 19.51
CA ASP A 150 3.28 8.63 20.37
C ASP A 150 4.11 7.37 19.98
N PRO A 151 4.97 6.87 20.86
CA PRO A 151 5.83 5.74 20.55
C PRO A 151 5.05 4.45 20.26
N VAL A 152 3.85 4.30 20.84
CA VAL A 152 2.98 3.15 20.56
C VAL A 152 2.44 3.24 19.13
N GLY A 153 1.99 4.41 18.70
CA GLY A 153 1.53 4.65 17.34
C GLY A 153 2.62 4.38 16.30
N VAL A 154 3.84 4.87 16.55
CA VAL A 154 5.01 4.61 15.70
C VAL A 154 5.34 3.12 15.65
N GLY A 155 5.36 2.42 16.79
CA GLY A 155 5.62 0.98 16.87
C GLY A 155 4.59 0.15 16.09
N LEU A 156 3.30 0.47 16.19
CA LEU A 156 2.23 -0.19 15.44
C LEU A 156 2.41 0.00 13.93
N LEU A 157 2.71 1.22 13.47
CA LEU A 157 2.94 1.50 12.05
C LEU A 157 4.20 0.82 11.52
N PHE A 158 5.26 0.77 12.30
CA PHE A 158 6.49 0.08 11.94
C PHE A 158 6.27 -1.43 11.77
N THR A 159 5.52 -2.04 12.71
CA THR A 159 5.11 -3.44 12.64
C THR A 159 4.17 -3.69 11.45
N SER A 160 3.26 -2.76 11.17
CA SER A 160 2.39 -2.79 10.00
C SER A 160 3.20 -2.81 8.68
N ALA A 161 4.21 -1.93 8.57
CA ALA A 161 5.09 -1.88 7.41
C ALA A 161 5.88 -3.19 7.21
N ALA A 162 6.39 -3.75 8.31
CA ALA A 162 7.07 -5.05 8.29
C ALA A 162 6.14 -6.20 7.88
N ALA A 163 4.92 -6.24 8.44
CA ALA A 163 3.91 -7.26 8.11
C ALA A 163 3.52 -7.21 6.62
N PHE A 164 3.32 -6.01 6.07
CA PHE A 164 3.03 -5.84 4.64
C PHE A 164 4.16 -6.38 3.76
N ALA A 165 5.39 -5.98 4.05
CA ALA A 165 6.57 -6.42 3.30
C ALA A 165 6.80 -7.94 3.40
N LEU A 166 6.65 -8.51 4.60
CA LEU A 166 6.78 -9.96 4.83
C LEU A 166 5.71 -10.74 4.06
N ALA A 167 4.46 -10.29 4.10
CA ALA A 167 3.38 -10.94 3.37
C ALA A 167 3.57 -10.83 1.84
N ALA A 168 4.05 -9.69 1.33
CA ALA A 168 4.37 -9.53 -0.09
C ALA A 168 5.50 -10.48 -0.53
N VAL A 169 6.54 -10.65 0.30
CA VAL A 169 7.60 -11.63 0.06
C VAL A 169 7.06 -13.07 0.16
N GLY A 170 6.20 -13.35 1.13
CA GLY A 170 5.51 -14.64 1.27
C GLY A 170 4.70 -15.00 0.04
N LEU A 171 3.89 -14.06 -0.47
CA LEU A 171 3.11 -14.25 -1.70
C LEU A 171 3.99 -14.57 -2.92
N ARG A 172 5.19 -14.00 -3.01
CA ARG A 172 6.12 -14.28 -4.10
C ARG A 172 6.63 -15.73 -4.12
N ARG A 173 6.55 -16.43 -3.00
CA ARG A 173 6.93 -17.85 -2.87
C ARG A 173 5.81 -18.80 -3.26
N GLU A 174 4.58 -18.32 -3.29
CA GLU A 174 3.42 -19.13 -3.62
C GLU A 174 3.23 -19.19 -5.15
N SER A 175 2.70 -20.33 -5.60
CA SER A 175 2.35 -20.56 -7.01
C SER A 175 0.87 -20.94 -7.08
N PRO A 176 -0.03 -19.96 -6.87
CA PRO A 176 -1.46 -20.22 -6.88
C PRO A 176 -1.97 -20.50 -8.30
N ASP A 177 -2.99 -21.36 -8.39
CA ASP A 177 -3.68 -21.67 -9.65
C ASP A 177 -4.72 -20.61 -10.01
N LEU A 178 -5.27 -19.91 -9.00
CA LEU A 178 -6.22 -18.82 -9.19
C LEU A 178 -5.58 -17.61 -9.87
N GLY A 179 -6.31 -17.04 -10.82
CA GLY A 179 -5.95 -15.73 -11.38
C GLY A 179 -5.91 -14.61 -10.33
N VAL A 180 -5.19 -13.54 -10.63
CA VAL A 180 -4.96 -12.40 -9.71
C VAL A 180 -6.28 -11.87 -9.12
N ALA A 181 -7.34 -11.74 -9.94
CA ALA A 181 -8.62 -11.20 -9.48
C ALA A 181 -9.30 -12.12 -8.46
N ALA A 182 -9.43 -13.41 -8.76
CA ALA A 182 -10.06 -14.36 -7.85
C ALA A 182 -9.27 -14.48 -6.54
N ARG A 183 -7.93 -14.57 -6.62
CA ARG A 183 -7.02 -14.58 -5.47
C ARG A 183 -7.18 -13.33 -4.61
N GLN A 184 -7.17 -12.15 -5.22
CA GLN A 184 -7.40 -10.88 -4.52
C GLN A 184 -8.74 -10.88 -3.80
N GLY A 185 -9.81 -11.26 -4.48
CA GLY A 185 -11.14 -11.28 -3.88
C GLY A 185 -11.20 -12.13 -2.62
N TRP A 186 -10.63 -13.34 -2.65
CA TRP A 186 -10.55 -14.21 -1.47
C TRP A 186 -9.66 -13.65 -0.36
N MET A 187 -8.51 -13.03 -0.69
CA MET A 187 -7.68 -12.35 0.31
C MET A 187 -8.47 -11.27 1.05
N MET A 188 -9.29 -10.49 0.33
CA MET A 188 -10.11 -9.44 0.91
C MET A 188 -11.23 -10.03 1.81
N LEU A 189 -11.91 -11.09 1.36
CA LEU A 189 -12.96 -11.76 2.14
C LEU A 189 -12.43 -12.58 3.33
N VAL A 190 -11.16 -12.94 3.35
CA VAL A 190 -10.51 -13.50 4.55
C VAL A 190 -10.10 -12.39 5.51
N GLY A 191 -9.54 -11.31 5.00
CA GLY A 191 -9.03 -10.22 5.83
C GLY A 191 -10.11 -9.30 6.38
N GLY A 192 -11.19 -9.04 5.63
CA GLY A 192 -12.31 -8.18 6.05
C GLY A 192 -12.94 -8.63 7.37
N PRO A 193 -13.39 -9.89 7.52
CA PRO A 193 -13.91 -10.41 8.78
C PRO A 193 -12.94 -10.30 9.95
N LEU A 194 -11.64 -10.50 9.72
CA LEU A 194 -10.63 -10.31 10.76
C LEU A 194 -10.50 -8.84 11.17
N LEU A 195 -10.69 -7.90 10.25
CA LEU A 195 -10.73 -6.48 10.58
C LEU A 195 -12.00 -6.10 11.34
N HIS A 196 -13.16 -6.74 11.09
CA HIS A 196 -14.34 -6.56 11.93
C HIS A 196 -14.05 -6.98 13.37
N VAL A 197 -13.40 -8.14 13.56
CA VAL A 197 -12.97 -8.56 14.91
C VAL A 197 -12.01 -7.55 15.52
N ALA A 198 -11.04 -7.04 14.76
CA ALA A 198 -10.11 -6.02 15.22
C ALA A 198 -10.81 -4.71 15.61
N SER A 199 -11.82 -4.27 14.85
CA SER A 199 -12.65 -3.09 15.15
C SER A 199 -13.42 -3.26 16.47
N LEU A 200 -14.02 -4.43 16.69
CA LEU A 200 -14.70 -4.75 17.94
C LEU A 200 -13.74 -4.76 19.13
N LEU A 201 -12.57 -5.36 18.98
CA LEU A 201 -11.53 -5.39 20.02
C LEU A 201 -10.93 -4.01 20.30
N ALA A 202 -10.90 -3.12 19.30
CA ALA A 202 -10.51 -1.72 19.47
C ALA A 202 -11.59 -0.87 20.14
N GLY A 203 -12.79 -1.41 20.38
CA GLY A 203 -13.91 -0.71 20.99
C GLY A 203 -14.57 0.31 20.06
N GLU A 204 -14.40 0.17 18.72
CA GLU A 204 -15.03 1.09 17.78
C GLU A 204 -16.54 0.89 17.73
N PRO A 205 -17.34 1.98 17.74
CA PRO A 205 -18.77 1.93 17.47
C PRO A 205 -19.05 1.26 16.12
N GLN A 206 -19.95 0.30 16.09
CA GLN A 206 -20.36 -0.41 14.87
C GLN A 206 -21.47 0.36 14.13
N SER A 207 -21.32 1.68 14.01
CA SER A 207 -22.28 2.57 13.39
C SER A 207 -21.69 3.26 12.16
N VAL A 208 -22.52 3.52 11.17
CA VAL A 208 -22.13 4.17 9.92
C VAL A 208 -23.07 5.36 9.66
N SER A 209 -22.52 6.55 9.58
CA SER A 209 -23.23 7.76 9.17
C SER A 209 -22.98 8.04 7.69
N VAL A 210 -23.97 7.77 6.84
CA VAL A 210 -23.84 7.92 5.41
C VAL A 210 -24.26 9.33 4.98
N THR A 211 -23.27 10.13 4.57
CA THR A 211 -23.49 11.38 3.84
C THR A 211 -23.05 11.22 2.39
N PRO A 212 -23.49 12.08 1.44
CA PRO A 212 -23.01 11.99 0.04
C PRO A 212 -21.48 12.03 -0.06
N ARG A 213 -20.81 12.83 0.78
CA ARG A 213 -19.36 12.93 0.83
C ARG A 213 -18.72 11.61 1.29
N VAL A 214 -19.24 10.99 2.33
CA VAL A 214 -18.78 9.70 2.84
C VAL A 214 -19.00 8.60 1.81
N ALA A 215 -20.17 8.57 1.16
CA ALA A 215 -20.50 7.58 0.14
C ALA A 215 -19.58 7.67 -1.09
N ILE A 216 -19.30 8.88 -1.60
CA ILE A 216 -18.39 9.09 -2.73
C ILE A 216 -16.96 8.68 -2.35
N ALA A 217 -16.49 9.08 -1.17
CA ALA A 217 -15.17 8.74 -0.69
C ALA A 217 -15.01 7.22 -0.50
N PHE A 218 -16.01 6.57 0.10
CA PHE A 218 -16.03 5.12 0.28
C PHE A 218 -16.09 4.38 -1.07
N GLY A 219 -16.91 4.84 -2.00
CA GLY A 219 -16.98 4.31 -3.36
C GLY A 219 -15.62 4.38 -4.08
N TYR A 220 -14.93 5.52 -3.98
CA TYR A 220 -13.56 5.64 -4.49
C TYR A 220 -12.61 4.62 -3.85
N LEU A 221 -12.67 4.47 -2.52
CA LEU A 221 -11.81 3.54 -1.77
C LEU A 221 -12.11 2.07 -2.12
N VAL A 222 -13.33 1.73 -2.46
CA VAL A 222 -13.72 0.37 -2.89
C VAL A 222 -13.31 0.12 -4.33
N PHE A 223 -13.76 0.94 -5.27
CA PHE A 223 -13.63 0.65 -6.69
C PHE A 223 -12.25 1.04 -7.26
N ALA A 224 -11.81 2.28 -7.04
CA ALA A 224 -10.59 2.78 -7.63
C ALA A 224 -9.34 2.35 -6.84
N ALA A 225 -9.21 2.78 -5.59
CA ALA A 225 -8.04 2.47 -4.79
C ALA A 225 -8.00 1.02 -4.31
N GLY A 226 -9.16 0.42 -4.10
CA GLY A 226 -9.34 -0.96 -3.66
C GLY A 226 -9.29 -1.96 -4.82
N ALA A 227 -10.41 -2.14 -5.53
CA ALA A 227 -10.50 -3.18 -6.55
C ALA A 227 -9.42 -3.02 -7.63
N VAL A 228 -9.34 -1.87 -8.29
CA VAL A 228 -8.36 -1.62 -9.35
C VAL A 228 -6.95 -1.51 -8.78
N GLY A 229 -6.76 -0.76 -7.68
CA GLY A 229 -5.44 -0.56 -7.08
C GLY A 229 -4.78 -1.88 -6.65
N TYR A 230 -5.48 -2.74 -5.93
CA TYR A 230 -4.91 -4.03 -5.53
C TYR A 230 -4.78 -5.02 -6.69
N LEU A 231 -5.64 -4.98 -7.74
CA LEU A 231 -5.41 -5.76 -8.96
C LEU A 231 -4.08 -5.37 -9.63
N LEU A 232 -3.82 -4.07 -9.72
CA LEU A 232 -2.52 -3.57 -10.20
C LEU A 232 -1.38 -4.01 -9.28
N TYR A 233 -1.54 -3.85 -7.96
CA TYR A 233 -0.52 -4.22 -6.98
C TYR A 233 -0.15 -5.70 -7.06
N PHE A 234 -1.11 -6.62 -6.96
CA PHE A 234 -0.82 -8.05 -7.01
C PHE A 234 -0.34 -8.51 -8.38
N GLY A 235 -0.89 -7.95 -9.47
CA GLY A 235 -0.39 -8.23 -10.81
C GLY A 235 1.05 -7.76 -11.05
N LEU A 236 1.42 -6.62 -10.48
CA LEU A 236 2.80 -6.11 -10.52
C LEU A 236 3.70 -6.83 -9.53
N LEU A 237 3.21 -7.25 -8.36
CA LEU A 237 3.94 -8.08 -7.40
C LEU A 237 4.40 -9.39 -8.06
N ASP A 238 3.51 -10.03 -8.81
CA ASP A 238 3.83 -11.27 -9.52
C ASP A 238 4.88 -11.07 -10.62
N ARG A 239 4.91 -9.88 -11.25
CA ARG A 239 5.83 -9.56 -12.36
C ARG A 239 7.17 -8.97 -11.90
N LEU A 240 7.14 -8.04 -10.96
CA LEU A 240 8.29 -7.23 -10.55
C LEU A 240 8.94 -7.74 -9.25
N GLY A 241 8.17 -8.46 -8.44
CA GLY A 241 8.59 -8.87 -7.11
C GLY A 241 8.37 -7.81 -6.02
N PRO A 242 8.52 -8.22 -4.73
CA PRO A 242 8.12 -7.39 -3.59
C PRO A 242 8.97 -6.13 -3.40
N VAL A 243 10.27 -6.19 -3.69
CA VAL A 243 11.16 -5.02 -3.52
C VAL A 243 10.76 -3.89 -4.48
N GLU A 244 10.52 -4.23 -5.75
CA GLU A 244 10.24 -3.22 -6.76
C GLU A 244 8.84 -2.64 -6.65
N ILE A 245 7.82 -3.47 -6.42
CA ILE A 245 6.46 -2.97 -6.30
C ILE A 245 6.28 -2.12 -5.03
N ASN A 246 6.94 -2.49 -3.94
CA ASN A 246 6.80 -1.75 -2.68
C ASN A 246 7.46 -0.36 -2.68
N LEU A 247 8.26 -0.03 -3.72
CA LEU A 247 8.69 1.36 -3.97
C LEU A 247 7.50 2.31 -4.25
N VAL A 248 6.31 1.77 -4.51
CA VAL A 248 5.07 2.57 -4.62
C VAL A 248 4.84 3.41 -3.37
N SER A 249 5.27 2.95 -2.18
CA SER A 249 5.17 3.72 -0.93
C SER A 249 6.01 4.99 -0.91
N TYR A 250 7.00 5.13 -1.79
CA TYR A 250 7.74 6.39 -1.98
C TYR A 250 7.06 7.32 -2.98
N VAL A 251 6.37 6.78 -3.97
CA VAL A 251 5.77 7.55 -5.06
C VAL A 251 4.33 7.99 -4.72
N ALA A 252 3.59 7.19 -3.97
CA ALA A 252 2.23 7.53 -3.55
C ALA A 252 2.13 8.86 -2.76
N PRO A 253 3.03 9.21 -1.81
CA PRO A 253 3.02 10.51 -1.15
C PRO A 253 3.18 11.70 -2.10
N VAL A 254 3.89 11.54 -3.20
CA VAL A 254 4.04 12.58 -4.23
C VAL A 254 2.69 12.87 -4.89
N PHE A 255 1.96 11.82 -5.27
CA PHE A 255 0.61 11.98 -5.79
C PHE A 255 -0.36 12.52 -4.73
N ALA A 256 -0.21 12.10 -3.46
CA ALA A 256 -1.01 12.65 -2.37
C ALA A 256 -0.82 14.18 -2.23
N THR A 257 0.43 14.65 -2.31
CA THR A 257 0.75 16.09 -2.30
C THR A 257 0.16 16.81 -3.51
N PHE A 258 0.26 16.23 -4.71
CA PHE A 258 -0.31 16.82 -5.92
C PHE A 258 -1.83 16.97 -5.81
N VAL A 259 -2.52 15.93 -5.30
CA VAL A 259 -3.97 15.94 -5.07
C VAL A 259 -4.35 16.96 -3.99
N GLY A 260 -3.58 17.05 -2.90
CA GLY A 260 -3.75 18.03 -1.84
C GLY A 260 -3.62 19.46 -2.37
N TRP A 261 -2.60 19.73 -3.17
CA TRP A 261 -2.39 21.03 -3.82
C TRP A 261 -3.54 21.39 -4.75
N TYR A 262 -3.91 20.49 -5.67
CA TYR A 262 -4.87 20.80 -6.73
C TYR A 262 -6.33 20.89 -6.22
N TRP A 263 -6.75 19.98 -5.33
CA TRP A 263 -8.14 19.92 -4.86
C TRP A 263 -8.39 20.54 -3.50
N LEU A 264 -7.37 20.57 -2.64
CA LEU A 264 -7.52 21.07 -1.27
C LEU A 264 -6.86 22.45 -1.08
N GLY A 265 -6.18 22.98 -2.11
CA GLY A 265 -5.49 24.28 -2.03
C GLY A 265 -4.27 24.26 -1.10
N GLU A 266 -3.71 23.08 -0.81
CA GLU A 266 -2.53 22.95 0.05
C GLU A 266 -1.30 23.57 -0.64
N VAL A 267 -0.45 24.23 0.13
CA VAL A 267 0.76 24.87 -0.41
C VAL A 267 1.87 23.83 -0.57
N VAL A 268 2.43 23.73 -1.79
CA VAL A 268 3.61 22.91 -2.05
C VAL A 268 4.84 23.60 -1.47
N SER A 269 5.44 23.01 -0.44
CA SER A 269 6.63 23.55 0.21
C SER A 269 7.92 23.24 -0.57
N THR A 270 8.99 23.99 -0.31
CA THR A 270 10.33 23.65 -0.84
C THR A 270 10.77 22.25 -0.44
N ASN A 271 10.46 21.81 0.78
CA ASN A 271 10.76 20.46 1.27
C ASN A 271 10.07 19.41 0.42
N THR A 272 8.84 19.66 0.00
CA THR A 272 8.09 18.75 -0.91
C THR A 272 8.85 18.56 -2.23
N VAL A 273 9.33 19.65 -2.84
CA VAL A 273 10.09 19.60 -4.12
C VAL A 273 11.43 18.88 -3.94
N VAL A 274 12.18 19.23 -2.89
CA VAL A 274 13.47 18.59 -2.59
C VAL A 274 13.29 17.10 -2.30
N GLY A 275 12.33 16.75 -1.43
CA GLY A 275 12.03 15.35 -1.11
C GLY A 275 11.66 14.53 -2.35
N PHE A 276 10.85 15.09 -3.25
CA PHE A 276 10.52 14.46 -4.53
C PHE A 276 11.77 14.19 -5.40
N LEU A 277 12.66 15.16 -5.55
CA LEU A 277 13.89 14.99 -6.32
C LEU A 277 14.78 13.89 -5.72
N VAL A 278 14.90 13.83 -4.38
CA VAL A 278 15.66 12.80 -3.69
C VAL A 278 15.03 11.41 -3.91
N ILE A 279 13.69 11.29 -3.86
CA ILE A 279 12.97 10.05 -4.18
C ILE A 279 13.27 9.61 -5.63
N CYS A 280 13.24 10.53 -6.58
CA CYS A 280 13.56 10.21 -7.99
C CYS A 280 14.98 9.66 -8.14
N VAL A 281 15.98 10.26 -7.49
CA VAL A 281 17.37 9.77 -7.50
C VAL A 281 17.45 8.37 -6.88
N GLY A 282 16.79 8.15 -5.74
CA GLY A 282 16.69 6.83 -5.10
C GLY A 282 16.11 5.77 -6.03
N PHE A 283 15.02 6.09 -6.73
CA PHE A 283 14.37 5.20 -7.70
C PHE A 283 15.30 4.85 -8.87
N VAL A 284 16.02 5.83 -9.41
CA VAL A 284 17.02 5.61 -10.49
C VAL A 284 18.12 4.66 -10.03
N LEU A 285 18.61 4.80 -8.79
CA LEU A 285 19.62 3.89 -8.22
C LEU A 285 19.10 2.46 -8.07
N VAL A 286 17.87 2.27 -7.60
CA VAL A 286 17.25 0.93 -7.51
C VAL A 286 17.14 0.29 -8.90
N LYS A 287 16.81 1.07 -9.92
CA LYS A 287 16.63 0.62 -11.31
C LYS A 287 17.89 0.69 -12.16
N ARG A 288 19.05 1.06 -11.60
CA ARG A 288 20.29 1.34 -12.34
C ARG A 288 20.69 0.21 -13.28
N GLU A 289 20.62 -1.04 -12.84
CA GLU A 289 20.99 -2.20 -13.65
C GLU A 289 20.04 -2.39 -14.85
N ALA A 290 18.73 -2.26 -14.58
CA ALA A 290 17.71 -2.34 -15.63
C ALA A 290 17.80 -1.17 -16.64
N LEU A 291 18.18 0.04 -16.17
CA LEU A 291 18.39 1.20 -17.01
C LEU A 291 19.66 1.03 -17.88
N ARG A 292 20.75 0.54 -17.29
CA ARG A 292 21.99 0.25 -18.04
C ARG A 292 21.78 -0.79 -19.13
N ALA A 293 21.08 -1.88 -18.81
CA ALA A 293 20.76 -2.91 -19.80
C ALA A 293 19.89 -2.38 -20.96
N ALA A 294 19.08 -1.35 -20.71
CA ALA A 294 18.22 -0.74 -21.73
C ALA A 294 18.94 0.29 -22.63
N ILE A 295 20.07 0.84 -22.16
CA ILE A 295 20.88 1.81 -22.93
C ILE A 295 21.96 1.06 -23.76
N ALA A 296 22.34 -0.14 -23.31
CA ALA A 296 23.37 -0.96 -23.94
C ALA A 296 22.85 -1.89 -25.06
N GLY A 297 21.52 -2.03 -25.23
CA GLY A 297 20.87 -2.78 -26.34
C GLY A 297 20.02 -1.88 -27.20
#